data_9d2ff430434be60d3db215030eca2a3e
#
_entry.id   9d2ff430434be60d3db215030eca2a3e
#
_cell.length_a   1.000
_cell.length_b   1.000
_cell.length_c   1.000
_cell.angle_alpha   90.00
_cell.angle_beta   90.00
_cell.angle_gamma   90.00
#
_symmetry.space_group_name_H-M   'P 1'
#
loop_
_entity.id
_entity.type
_entity.pdbx_description
1 polymer ?
#
loop_
_entity_poly.entity_id
_entity_poly.type
_entity_poly.pdbx_seq_one_letter_code
_entity_poly.pdbx_strand_id
1 'polypeptide(L)'
;MTNNTPLRTLVELYRIAGKPAISGVYLSLLLDYSPKADVSLRELTTSHRASQYIVEDEFIVDGVFLQNYNLPMGWKNVSITLKLPRDSVQRFHNTIADLITFSSVRNGEFPTDFYVVDLDYHSEDTTIPPAVQKVKNVCRLIKALSKLAHYHDRKATDGEPRLVFIQGSDGRSKSAILQPTITYEMLDYSDIDCNVVEQLQDDHSINDVNHHIEKRGIFRNTLVEYINENSFNFQQLIEHWTDFRLAYDNNLSVYLSGFNFHKARKDVAAAELDFSEKTSKTISDSTAKILA
;
A
#
# COMPACT_ATOMS: atom_id res chain seq x y z
N MET A 1 -13.39 -23.11 -5.81
CA MET A 1 -12.08 -23.76 -5.92
C MET A 1 -11.05 -22.70 -5.53
N THR A 2 -10.52 -22.77 -4.33
CA THR A 2 -9.41 -21.91 -3.90
C THR A 2 -8.21 -22.29 -4.74
N ASN A 3 -7.69 -21.35 -5.55
CA ASN A 3 -6.42 -21.53 -6.24
C ASN A 3 -5.32 -21.65 -5.16
N ASN A 4 -5.04 -22.90 -4.76
CA ASN A 4 -4.00 -23.16 -3.77
C ASN A 4 -2.65 -22.86 -4.44
N THR A 5 -1.94 -21.85 -3.94
CA THR A 5 -0.62 -21.52 -4.46
C THR A 5 0.40 -22.53 -3.96
N PRO A 6 1.48 -22.82 -4.70
CA PRO A 6 2.56 -23.70 -4.20
C PRO A 6 3.06 -23.28 -2.82
N LEU A 7 3.19 -21.97 -2.58
CA LEU A 7 3.63 -21.46 -1.29
C LEU A 7 2.67 -21.86 -0.15
N ARG A 8 1.36 -21.78 -0.38
CA ARG A 8 0.36 -22.15 0.61
C ARG A 8 0.47 -23.64 0.98
N THR A 9 0.64 -24.51 -0.01
CA THR A 9 0.84 -25.95 0.23
C THR A 9 2.09 -26.19 1.09
N LEU A 10 3.20 -25.50 0.80
CA LEU A 10 4.42 -25.58 1.61
C LEU A 10 4.20 -25.10 3.05
N VAL A 11 3.47 -23.99 3.24
CA VAL A 11 3.14 -23.46 4.57
C VAL A 11 2.25 -24.41 5.36
N GLU A 12 1.27 -25.04 4.71
CA GLU A 12 0.42 -26.03 5.37
C GLU A 12 1.22 -27.25 5.85
N LEU A 13 2.12 -27.79 5.03
CA LEU A 13 3.01 -28.88 5.41
C LEU A 13 3.96 -28.46 6.55
N TYR A 14 4.52 -27.25 6.48
CA TYR A 14 5.34 -26.70 7.54
C TYR A 14 4.61 -26.62 8.89
N ARG A 15 3.36 -26.14 8.88
CA ARG A 15 2.50 -26.08 10.07
C ARG A 15 2.14 -27.46 10.60
N ILE A 16 1.83 -28.42 9.71
CA ILE A 16 1.49 -29.81 10.08
C ILE A 16 2.70 -30.50 10.74
N ALA A 17 3.92 -30.28 10.21
CA ALA A 17 5.15 -30.82 10.77
C ALA A 17 5.60 -30.17 12.09
N GLY A 18 4.79 -29.25 12.67
CA GLY A 18 5.12 -28.59 13.94
C GLY A 18 6.14 -27.47 13.82
N LYS A 19 6.31 -26.91 12.62
CA LYS A 19 7.19 -25.75 12.33
C LYS A 19 8.66 -26.02 12.69
N PRO A 20 9.29 -27.02 12.09
CA PRO A 20 10.69 -27.34 12.35
C PRO A 20 11.62 -26.18 11.94
N ALA A 21 12.83 -26.17 12.50
CA ALA A 21 13.83 -25.18 12.15
C ALA A 21 14.18 -25.18 10.66
N ILE A 22 14.28 -24.01 10.07
CA ILE A 22 14.68 -23.82 8.67
C ILE A 22 16.20 -23.68 8.62
N SER A 23 16.86 -24.49 7.77
CA SER A 23 18.31 -24.43 7.55
C SER A 23 18.64 -23.75 6.22
N GLY A 24 19.01 -22.51 6.28
CA GLY A 24 19.27 -21.72 5.08
C GLY A 24 18.05 -21.59 4.18
N VAL A 25 18.04 -22.28 3.03
CA VAL A 25 16.93 -22.35 2.08
C VAL A 25 16.19 -23.69 2.12
N TYR A 26 16.59 -24.60 3.01
CA TYR A 26 16.04 -25.93 3.07
C TYR A 26 15.18 -26.12 4.30
N LEU A 27 14.09 -26.85 4.12
CA LEU A 27 13.12 -27.20 5.13
C LEU A 27 12.92 -28.71 5.12
N SER A 28 13.42 -29.40 6.16
CA SER A 28 13.24 -30.85 6.33
C SER A 28 12.00 -31.09 7.20
N LEU A 29 11.05 -31.84 6.68
CA LEU A 29 9.79 -32.17 7.32
C LEU A 29 9.73 -33.65 7.63
N LEU A 30 9.27 -34.00 8.82
CA LEU A 30 8.84 -35.34 9.18
C LEU A 30 7.34 -35.28 9.46
N LEU A 31 6.57 -36.05 8.72
CA LEU A 31 5.10 -35.98 8.73
C LEU A 31 4.55 -37.38 9.04
N ASP A 32 3.73 -37.46 10.06
CA ASP A 32 2.89 -38.62 10.30
C ASP A 32 1.60 -38.53 9.49
N TYR A 33 1.02 -39.68 9.20
CA TYR A 33 -0.24 -39.71 8.46
C TYR A 33 -1.34 -38.96 9.19
N SER A 34 -1.94 -38.03 8.48
CA SER A 34 -3.22 -37.42 8.81
C SER A 34 -3.98 -37.10 7.52
N PRO A 35 -5.31 -37.03 7.53
CA PRO A 35 -6.07 -36.65 6.33
C PRO A 35 -5.61 -35.31 5.73
N LYS A 36 -5.23 -34.36 6.57
CA LYS A 36 -4.74 -33.06 6.14
C LYS A 36 -3.34 -33.16 5.52
N ALA A 37 -2.43 -33.94 6.11
CA ALA A 37 -1.10 -34.19 5.56
C ALA A 37 -1.18 -34.90 4.20
N ASP A 38 -2.08 -35.90 4.07
CA ASP A 38 -2.27 -36.64 2.81
C ASP A 38 -2.72 -35.72 1.68
N VAL A 39 -3.70 -34.86 1.95
CA VAL A 39 -4.19 -33.87 0.95
C VAL A 39 -3.06 -32.93 0.51
N SER A 40 -2.37 -32.31 1.45
CA SER A 40 -1.30 -31.34 1.14
C SER A 40 -0.09 -32.00 0.45
N LEU A 41 0.29 -33.23 0.84
CA LEU A 41 1.36 -33.97 0.17
C LEU A 41 0.98 -34.38 -1.25
N ARG A 42 -0.25 -34.85 -1.48
CA ARG A 42 -0.73 -35.18 -2.84
C ARG A 42 -0.75 -33.93 -3.71
N GLU A 43 -1.19 -32.81 -3.19
CA GLU A 43 -1.17 -31.53 -3.92
C GLU A 43 0.27 -31.12 -4.27
N LEU A 44 1.21 -31.21 -3.32
CA LEU A 44 2.63 -30.96 -3.56
C LEU A 44 3.20 -31.85 -4.66
N THR A 45 2.91 -33.17 -4.63
CA THR A 45 3.52 -34.14 -5.52
C THR A 45 2.88 -34.18 -6.91
N THR A 46 1.59 -33.85 -7.03
CA THR A 46 0.87 -33.87 -8.32
C THR A 46 0.97 -32.54 -9.07
N SER A 47 1.21 -31.43 -8.38
CA SER A 47 1.38 -30.14 -9.00
C SER A 47 2.80 -29.96 -9.52
N HIS A 48 2.96 -29.84 -10.84
CA HIS A 48 4.27 -29.59 -11.45
C HIS A 48 4.96 -28.31 -10.90
N ARG A 49 4.17 -27.31 -10.52
CA ARG A 49 4.70 -26.06 -9.92
C ARG A 49 5.16 -26.24 -8.47
N ALA A 50 4.53 -27.14 -7.73
CA ALA A 50 4.85 -27.35 -6.32
C ALA A 50 5.95 -28.42 -6.15
N SER A 51 5.97 -29.48 -7.00
CA SER A 51 6.97 -30.54 -6.92
C SER A 51 8.41 -30.07 -7.19
N GLN A 52 8.59 -28.95 -7.91
CA GLN A 52 9.92 -28.37 -8.12
C GLN A 52 10.62 -27.92 -6.82
N TYR A 53 9.88 -27.78 -5.73
CA TYR A 53 10.45 -27.47 -4.42
C TYR A 53 10.92 -28.68 -3.64
N ILE A 54 10.61 -29.90 -4.09
CA ILE A 54 11.11 -31.13 -3.48
C ILE A 54 12.58 -31.30 -3.88
N VAL A 55 13.44 -31.49 -2.90
CA VAL A 55 14.87 -31.81 -3.15
C VAL A 55 14.95 -33.23 -3.66
N GLU A 56 15.69 -33.41 -4.77
CA GLU A 56 15.93 -34.75 -5.36
C GLU A 56 16.55 -35.66 -4.29
N ASP A 57 16.16 -36.94 -4.35
CA ASP A 57 16.60 -38.04 -3.43
C ASP A 57 16.22 -37.84 -1.95
N GLU A 58 15.42 -36.82 -1.60
CA GLU A 58 15.00 -36.57 -0.22
C GLU A 58 13.49 -36.69 -0.01
N PHE A 59 12.82 -37.53 -0.79
CA PHE A 59 11.41 -37.90 -0.59
C PHE A 59 11.28 -39.38 -0.20
N ILE A 60 11.15 -39.61 1.10
CA ILE A 60 11.15 -40.97 1.70
C ILE A 60 9.78 -41.22 2.34
N VAL A 61 9.13 -42.31 1.95
CA VAL A 61 7.82 -42.75 2.47
C VAL A 61 7.97 -44.10 3.12
N ASP A 62 7.62 -44.21 4.39
CA ASP A 62 7.74 -45.45 5.19
C ASP A 62 9.15 -46.09 5.10
N GLY A 63 10.19 -45.24 5.06
CA GLY A 63 11.60 -45.68 4.94
C GLY A 63 12.05 -46.04 3.51
N VAL A 64 11.19 -45.86 2.50
CA VAL A 64 11.51 -46.17 1.10
C VAL A 64 11.60 -44.86 0.30
N PHE A 65 12.70 -44.70 -0.42
CA PHE A 65 12.87 -43.57 -1.34
C PHE A 65 11.95 -43.68 -2.55
N LEU A 66 11.22 -42.63 -2.89
CA LEU A 66 10.29 -42.58 -4.01
C LEU A 66 10.76 -41.60 -5.11
N GLN A 67 11.30 -42.15 -6.17
CA GLN A 67 11.87 -41.42 -7.30
C GLN A 67 10.84 -40.57 -8.07
N ASN A 68 9.59 -41.04 -8.14
CA ASN A 68 8.54 -40.41 -8.96
C ASN A 68 7.53 -39.58 -8.13
N TYR A 69 7.81 -39.32 -6.86
CA TYR A 69 6.91 -38.62 -5.93
C TYR A 69 5.48 -39.19 -5.85
N ASN A 70 5.26 -40.43 -6.30
CA ASN A 70 3.95 -41.09 -6.23
C ASN A 70 3.66 -41.56 -4.81
N LEU A 71 2.88 -40.77 -4.06
CA LEU A 71 2.51 -41.10 -2.70
C LEU A 71 1.58 -42.32 -2.65
N PRO A 72 1.98 -43.46 -2.02
CA PRO A 72 1.14 -44.65 -1.94
C PRO A 72 -0.12 -44.40 -1.09
N MET A 73 -1.11 -45.26 -1.25
CA MET A 73 -2.26 -45.29 -0.36
C MET A 73 -1.86 -45.93 0.97
N GLY A 74 -2.33 -45.32 2.07
CA GLY A 74 -2.11 -45.88 3.42
C GLY A 74 -0.68 -45.74 3.96
N TRP A 75 0.09 -44.78 3.44
CA TRP A 75 1.40 -44.43 4.01
C TRP A 75 1.27 -44.07 5.51
N LYS A 76 2.34 -44.22 6.28
CA LYS A 76 2.36 -43.94 7.74
C LYS A 76 3.19 -42.72 8.07
N ASN A 77 4.38 -42.63 7.50
CA ASN A 77 5.27 -41.49 7.70
C ASN A 77 5.97 -41.07 6.40
N VAL A 78 6.25 -39.77 6.31
CA VAL A 78 6.98 -39.17 5.19
C VAL A 78 8.07 -38.27 5.74
N SER A 79 9.31 -38.51 5.27
CA SER A 79 10.41 -37.55 5.43
C SER A 79 10.67 -36.89 4.09
N ILE A 80 10.64 -35.56 4.06
CA ILE A 80 10.82 -34.78 2.84
C ILE A 80 11.65 -33.54 3.14
N THR A 81 12.57 -33.21 2.25
CA THR A 81 13.26 -31.89 2.27
C THR A 81 12.77 -31.06 1.10
N LEU A 82 12.41 -29.82 1.44
CA LEU A 82 11.89 -28.82 0.53
C LEU A 82 12.88 -27.66 0.40
N LYS A 83 13.06 -27.18 -0.82
CA LYS A 83 13.77 -25.94 -1.09
C LYS A 83 12.76 -24.78 -1.07
N LEU A 84 12.87 -23.90 -0.08
CA LEU A 84 11.93 -22.79 0.09
C LEU A 84 12.02 -21.78 -1.05
N PRO A 85 10.89 -21.30 -1.58
CA PRO A 85 10.86 -20.26 -2.58
C PRO A 85 11.41 -18.93 -2.00
N ARG A 86 12.29 -18.30 -2.74
CA ARG A 86 12.89 -16.99 -2.42
C ARG A 86 12.93 -16.06 -3.64
N ASP A 87 11.98 -16.25 -4.54
CA ASP A 87 11.86 -15.40 -5.72
C ASP A 87 11.07 -14.10 -5.43
N SER A 88 10.78 -13.34 -6.47
CA SER A 88 10.04 -12.09 -6.35
C SER A 88 8.53 -12.26 -6.20
N VAL A 89 8.01 -13.46 -6.45
CA VAL A 89 6.56 -13.74 -6.51
C VAL A 89 6.09 -14.46 -5.26
N GLN A 90 6.88 -15.47 -4.82
CA GLN A 90 6.56 -16.34 -3.69
C GLN A 90 7.76 -16.40 -2.75
N ARG A 91 7.56 -16.11 -1.46
CA ARG A 91 8.68 -16.04 -0.54
C ARG A 91 8.35 -16.42 0.89
N PHE A 92 9.26 -17.20 1.49
CA PHE A 92 9.38 -17.36 2.93
C PHE A 92 10.29 -16.26 3.47
N HIS A 93 9.79 -15.44 4.37
CA HIS A 93 10.55 -14.48 5.16
C HIS A 93 10.72 -15.05 6.57
N ASN A 94 11.94 -15.05 7.10
CA ASN A 94 12.16 -15.57 8.44
C ASN A 94 11.53 -14.64 9.51
N THR A 95 11.63 -13.33 9.28
CA THR A 95 11.15 -12.30 10.20
C THR A 95 10.44 -11.18 9.43
N ILE A 96 9.73 -10.32 10.17
CA ILE A 96 9.17 -9.09 9.59
C ILE A 96 10.27 -8.16 9.07
N ALA A 97 11.44 -8.14 9.70
CA ALA A 97 12.59 -7.37 9.23
C ALA A 97 13.09 -7.87 7.86
N ASP A 98 13.11 -9.20 7.65
CA ASP A 98 13.44 -9.80 6.35
C ASP A 98 12.41 -9.40 5.27
N LEU A 99 11.13 -9.35 5.61
CA LEU A 99 10.08 -8.83 4.70
C LEU A 99 10.33 -7.37 4.31
N ILE A 100 10.68 -6.52 5.25
CA ILE A 100 10.92 -5.08 5.01
C ILE A 100 12.13 -4.84 4.12
N THR A 101 13.18 -5.65 4.26
CA THR A 101 14.39 -5.53 3.44
C THR A 101 14.20 -6.00 2.00
N PHE A 102 13.08 -6.65 1.70
CA PHE A 102 12.79 -7.10 0.35
C PHE A 102 12.62 -5.92 -0.62
N SER A 103 13.26 -5.98 -1.79
CA SER A 103 13.38 -4.83 -2.70
C SER A 103 12.03 -4.25 -3.14
N SER A 104 11.03 -5.08 -3.39
CA SER A 104 9.69 -4.59 -3.77
C SER A 104 9.02 -3.85 -2.62
N VAL A 105 9.12 -4.37 -1.39
CA VAL A 105 8.54 -3.74 -0.19
C VAL A 105 9.21 -2.40 0.08
N ARG A 106 10.55 -2.33 -0.02
CA ARG A 106 11.30 -1.07 0.10
C ARG A 106 10.83 0.00 -0.89
N ASN A 107 10.37 -0.43 -2.07
CA ASN A 107 9.81 0.46 -3.10
C ASN A 107 8.30 0.72 -2.97
N GLY A 108 7.68 0.29 -1.88
CA GLY A 108 6.24 0.46 -1.64
C GLY A 108 5.34 -0.56 -2.37
N GLU A 109 5.92 -1.64 -2.91
CA GLU A 109 5.17 -2.72 -3.54
C GLU A 109 4.98 -3.87 -2.55
N PHE A 110 3.80 -3.95 -1.95
CA PHE A 110 3.50 -5.00 -0.99
C PHE A 110 3.28 -6.35 -1.72
N PRO A 111 3.97 -7.44 -1.31
CA PRO A 111 3.87 -8.73 -1.97
C PRO A 111 2.48 -9.35 -1.80
N THR A 112 2.07 -10.15 -2.78
CA THR A 112 0.75 -10.80 -2.80
C THR A 112 0.77 -12.22 -2.26
N ASP A 113 1.91 -12.93 -2.36
CA ASP A 113 2.03 -14.32 -1.93
C ASP A 113 3.33 -14.50 -1.12
N PHE A 114 3.22 -14.50 0.21
CA PHE A 114 4.36 -14.60 1.11
C PHE A 114 3.96 -15.24 2.46
N TYR A 115 4.97 -15.72 3.15
CA TYR A 115 4.84 -16.24 4.50
C TYR A 115 5.92 -15.65 5.40
N VAL A 116 5.54 -15.28 6.63
CA VAL A 116 6.44 -14.73 7.66
C VAL A 116 6.51 -15.73 8.82
N VAL A 117 7.66 -16.35 8.99
CA VAL A 117 7.86 -17.51 9.89
C VAL A 117 7.63 -17.14 11.35
N ASP A 118 8.25 -16.06 11.83
CA ASP A 118 8.16 -15.62 13.22
C ASP A 118 6.74 -15.20 13.65
N LEU A 119 5.91 -14.80 12.68
CA LEU A 119 4.50 -14.43 12.91
C LEU A 119 3.54 -15.57 12.59
N ASP A 120 4.03 -16.70 12.04
CA ASP A 120 3.19 -17.78 11.48
C ASP A 120 2.07 -17.24 10.59
N TYR A 121 2.40 -16.29 9.73
CA TYR A 121 1.42 -15.59 8.91
C TYR A 121 1.65 -15.82 7.43
N HIS A 122 0.63 -16.34 6.75
CA HIS A 122 0.54 -16.40 5.29
C HIS A 122 -0.34 -15.27 4.76
N SER A 123 -0.01 -14.72 3.60
CA SER A 123 -0.71 -13.59 2.98
C SER A 123 -2.23 -13.76 2.80
N GLU A 124 -2.71 -15.03 2.72
CA GLU A 124 -4.13 -15.37 2.60
C GLU A 124 -4.81 -15.70 3.95
N ASP A 125 -4.07 -15.66 5.06
CA ASP A 125 -4.68 -15.89 6.37
C ASP A 125 -5.64 -14.75 6.72
N THR A 126 -6.76 -15.08 7.37
CA THR A 126 -7.85 -14.14 7.65
C THR A 126 -7.47 -13.05 8.65
N THR A 127 -6.57 -13.34 9.57
CA THR A 127 -6.13 -12.40 10.60
C THR A 127 -4.74 -11.87 10.26
N ILE A 128 -4.66 -10.59 9.94
CA ILE A 128 -3.40 -9.93 9.60
C ILE A 128 -2.70 -9.48 10.89
N PRO A 129 -1.46 -9.91 11.16
CA PRO A 129 -0.70 -9.42 12.30
C PRO A 129 -0.48 -7.90 12.23
N PRO A 130 -0.50 -7.17 13.36
CA PRO A 130 -0.34 -5.72 13.39
C PRO A 130 0.93 -5.23 12.69
N ALA A 131 2.07 -5.92 12.86
CA ALA A 131 3.31 -5.56 12.20
C ALA A 131 3.21 -5.63 10.66
N VAL A 132 2.56 -6.68 10.13
CA VAL A 132 2.33 -6.82 8.68
C VAL A 132 1.38 -5.73 8.17
N GLN A 133 0.32 -5.40 8.94
CA GLN A 133 -0.61 -4.33 8.57
C GLN A 133 0.10 -2.98 8.50
N LYS A 134 1.01 -2.70 9.43
CA LYS A 134 1.83 -1.48 9.41
C LYS A 134 2.70 -1.40 8.16
N VAL A 135 3.42 -2.46 7.80
CA VAL A 135 4.21 -2.52 6.55
C VAL A 135 3.31 -2.25 5.34
N LYS A 136 2.14 -2.89 5.30
CA LYS A 136 1.16 -2.69 4.22
C LYS A 136 0.70 -1.23 4.12
N ASN A 137 0.44 -0.56 5.24
CA ASN A 137 0.03 0.85 5.27
C ASN A 137 1.15 1.78 4.78
N VAL A 138 2.40 1.54 5.17
CA VAL A 138 3.54 2.33 4.65
C VAL A 138 3.71 2.11 3.15
N CYS A 139 3.60 0.88 2.64
CA CYS A 139 3.60 0.61 1.19
C CYS A 139 2.48 1.36 0.47
N ARG A 140 1.25 1.37 1.02
CA ARG A 140 0.12 2.13 0.46
C ARG A 140 0.44 3.63 0.42
N LEU A 141 1.00 4.17 1.48
CA LEU A 141 1.40 5.58 1.53
C LEU A 141 2.45 5.92 0.48
N ILE A 142 3.52 5.12 0.36
CA ILE A 142 4.56 5.31 -0.67
C ILE A 142 3.94 5.31 -2.06
N LYS A 143 3.07 4.34 -2.35
CA LYS A 143 2.36 4.24 -3.64
C LYS A 143 1.47 5.45 -3.89
N ALA A 144 0.78 5.93 -2.86
CA ALA A 144 -0.08 7.11 -2.93
C ALA A 144 0.73 8.38 -3.19
N LEU A 145 1.77 8.62 -2.41
CA LEU A 145 2.67 9.76 -2.59
C LEU A 145 3.36 9.75 -3.96
N SER A 146 3.73 8.57 -4.48
CA SER A 146 4.36 8.46 -5.79
C SER A 146 3.45 8.92 -6.94
N LYS A 147 2.14 8.74 -6.82
CA LYS A 147 1.15 9.24 -7.79
C LYS A 147 0.87 10.74 -7.62
N LEU A 148 1.04 11.27 -6.43
CA LEU A 148 0.89 12.70 -6.14
C LEU A 148 2.15 13.49 -6.46
N ALA A 149 3.33 12.88 -6.49
CA ALA A 149 4.59 13.55 -6.80
C ALA A 149 4.56 14.18 -8.21
N HIS A 150 5.23 15.31 -8.38
CA HIS A 150 5.43 15.93 -9.69
C HIS A 150 6.41 15.13 -10.53
N TYR A 151 7.39 14.52 -9.88
CA TYR A 151 8.37 13.65 -10.50
C TYR A 151 8.64 12.44 -9.59
N HIS A 152 8.71 11.27 -10.19
CA HIS A 152 8.99 10.01 -9.51
C HIS A 152 10.12 9.29 -10.23
N ASP A 153 11.32 9.29 -9.66
CA ASP A 153 12.46 8.56 -10.16
C ASP A 153 12.59 7.20 -9.47
N ARG A 154 12.16 6.16 -10.20
CA ARG A 154 12.31 4.77 -9.75
C ARG A 154 13.68 4.17 -10.04
N LYS A 155 14.47 4.83 -10.90
CA LYS A 155 15.75 4.36 -11.39
C LYS A 155 16.86 5.33 -11.06
N ALA A 156 16.79 5.99 -9.90
CA ALA A 156 17.87 6.83 -9.44
C ALA A 156 19.19 6.04 -9.47
N THR A 157 20.26 6.69 -9.83
CA THR A 157 21.60 6.07 -10.07
C THR A 157 22.13 5.33 -8.83
N ASP A 158 21.63 5.69 -7.66
CA ASP A 158 21.92 5.08 -6.36
C ASP A 158 20.96 3.93 -6.00
N GLY A 159 19.97 3.61 -6.89
CA GLY A 159 19.00 2.55 -6.66
C GLY A 159 17.90 2.88 -5.66
N GLU A 160 17.85 4.11 -5.12
CA GLU A 160 16.82 4.54 -4.18
C GLU A 160 15.73 5.37 -4.88
N PRO A 161 14.43 5.05 -4.68
CA PRO A 161 13.35 5.80 -5.30
C PRO A 161 13.30 7.23 -4.74
N ARG A 162 13.06 8.22 -5.60
CA ARG A 162 12.91 9.62 -5.20
C ARG A 162 11.57 10.17 -5.64
N LEU A 163 10.89 10.85 -4.72
CA LEU A 163 9.66 11.59 -4.98
C LEU A 163 9.95 13.08 -4.88
N VAL A 164 9.65 13.82 -5.94
CA VAL A 164 9.87 15.27 -5.99
C VAL A 164 8.53 15.98 -5.99
N PHE A 165 8.34 16.86 -5.02
CA PHE A 165 7.19 17.75 -4.92
C PHE A 165 7.66 19.18 -5.15
N ILE A 166 6.89 19.94 -5.92
CA ILE A 166 7.21 21.31 -6.29
C ILE A 166 6.03 22.22 -5.87
N GLN A 167 6.33 23.26 -5.14
CA GLN A 167 5.42 24.36 -4.85
C GLN A 167 5.74 25.50 -5.80
N GLY A 168 4.77 25.85 -6.67
CA GLY A 168 4.86 27.06 -7.50
C GLY A 168 4.36 28.26 -6.73
N SER A 169 5.17 29.28 -6.54
CA SER A 169 4.75 30.61 -6.10
C SER A 169 5.43 31.66 -6.98
N ASP A 170 4.81 32.82 -7.11
CA ASP A 170 5.25 33.93 -7.97
C ASP A 170 6.74 34.25 -7.79
N GLY A 171 7.57 33.71 -8.69
CA GLY A 171 9.00 34.01 -8.82
C GLY A 171 9.97 33.16 -8.00
N ARG A 172 9.52 32.28 -7.10
CA ARG A 172 10.38 31.33 -6.36
C ARG A 172 9.68 29.97 -6.22
N SER A 173 10.19 28.95 -6.89
CA SER A 173 9.75 27.57 -6.67
C SER A 173 10.49 26.96 -5.49
N LYS A 174 9.77 26.43 -4.52
CA LYS A 174 10.32 25.54 -3.48
C LYS A 174 10.10 24.09 -3.91
N SER A 175 11.01 23.22 -3.54
CA SER A 175 10.83 21.79 -3.77
C SER A 175 11.18 20.98 -2.52
N ALA A 176 10.55 19.82 -2.38
CA ALA A 176 10.90 18.83 -1.39
C ALA A 176 11.18 17.51 -2.10
N ILE A 177 12.24 16.84 -1.67
CA ILE A 177 12.65 15.53 -2.19
C ILE A 177 12.53 14.54 -1.05
N LEU A 178 11.72 13.50 -1.25
CA LEU A 178 11.59 12.38 -0.34
C LEU A 178 12.20 11.13 -0.94
N GLN A 179 12.94 10.38 -0.12
CA GLN A 179 13.44 9.05 -0.43
C GLN A 179 12.63 8.04 0.38
N PRO A 180 11.53 7.50 -0.18
CA PRO A 180 10.63 6.63 0.55
C PRO A 180 11.24 5.24 0.70
N THR A 181 11.90 5.00 1.81
CA THR A 181 12.46 3.70 2.19
C THR A 181 11.84 3.25 3.49
N ILE A 182 11.30 2.02 3.54
CA ILE A 182 10.74 1.47 4.76
C ILE A 182 11.86 0.95 5.67
N THR A 183 11.84 1.36 6.93
CA THR A 183 12.73 0.86 7.98
C THR A 183 11.93 0.18 9.09
N TYR A 184 12.60 -0.63 9.92
CA TYR A 184 11.95 -1.33 11.01
C TYR A 184 11.41 -0.36 12.07
N GLU A 185 12.15 0.72 12.34
CA GLU A 185 11.80 1.75 13.31
C GLU A 185 10.48 2.46 12.95
N MET A 186 10.17 2.59 11.66
CA MET A 186 8.89 3.18 11.22
C MET A 186 7.67 2.37 11.67
N LEU A 187 7.83 1.08 12.00
CA LEU A 187 6.72 0.25 12.48
C LEU A 187 6.26 0.64 13.89
N ASP A 188 7.06 1.38 14.65
CA ASP A 188 6.69 1.86 15.98
C ASP A 188 5.69 3.04 15.89
N TYR A 189 5.74 3.80 14.79
CA TYR A 189 4.85 4.93 14.50
C TYR A 189 3.64 4.43 13.69
N SER A 190 2.58 4.01 14.34
CA SER A 190 1.78 2.94 13.82
C SER A 190 0.50 3.26 13.05
N ASP A 191 -0.08 4.44 13.17
CA ASP A 191 -1.41 4.68 12.61
C ASP A 191 -1.38 5.70 11.48
N ILE A 192 -0.76 5.27 10.34
CA ILE A 192 -0.80 6.07 9.12
C ILE A 192 -2.17 5.90 8.46
N ASP A 193 -3.01 6.93 8.56
CA ASP A 193 -4.23 7.02 7.75
C ASP A 193 -3.88 7.42 6.31
N CYS A 194 -3.87 6.44 5.41
CA CYS A 194 -3.61 6.64 3.99
C CYS A 194 -4.83 7.13 3.20
N ASN A 195 -6.03 7.09 3.79
CA ASN A 195 -7.29 7.29 3.05
C ASN A 195 -7.34 8.64 2.34
N VAL A 196 -6.89 9.71 2.99
CA VAL A 196 -6.90 11.04 2.37
C VAL A 196 -5.96 11.12 1.18
N VAL A 197 -4.75 10.55 1.31
CA VAL A 197 -3.77 10.58 0.21
C VAL A 197 -4.26 9.71 -0.95
N GLU A 198 -4.91 8.58 -0.66
CA GLU A 198 -5.51 7.72 -1.68
C GLU A 198 -6.68 8.41 -2.39
N GLN A 199 -7.56 9.09 -1.66
CA GLN A 199 -8.67 9.87 -2.25
C GLN A 199 -8.18 10.99 -3.17
N LEU A 200 -7.01 11.57 -2.89
CA LEU A 200 -6.42 12.60 -3.76
C LEU A 200 -5.85 12.04 -5.07
N GLN A 201 -5.76 10.72 -5.23
CA GLN A 201 -5.29 10.08 -6.46
C GLN A 201 -6.40 9.82 -7.47
N ASP A 202 -7.64 9.62 -7.01
CA ASP A 202 -8.75 9.20 -7.85
C ASP A 202 -9.29 10.37 -8.67
N ASP A 203 -8.96 10.39 -9.96
CA ASP A 203 -9.47 11.37 -10.93
C ASP A 203 -10.99 11.20 -11.23
N HIS A 204 -11.67 10.26 -10.57
CA HIS A 204 -13.00 9.78 -10.95
C HIS A 204 -14.16 10.14 -10.02
N SER A 205 -13.98 10.98 -9.03
CA SER A 205 -15.15 11.48 -8.28
C SER A 205 -15.87 12.56 -9.10
N ILE A 206 -16.77 12.08 -9.96
CA ILE A 206 -17.54 12.84 -10.96
C ILE A 206 -18.33 14.03 -10.35
N ASN A 207 -18.54 14.08 -9.05
CA ASN A 207 -19.35 15.11 -8.40
C ASN A 207 -18.55 16.26 -7.77
N ASP A 208 -17.22 16.23 -7.75
CA ASP A 208 -16.39 17.27 -7.09
C ASP A 208 -15.14 17.66 -7.91
N VAL A 209 -15.24 17.59 -9.24
CA VAL A 209 -14.12 17.84 -10.16
C VAL A 209 -13.45 19.20 -9.94
N ASN A 210 -14.23 20.22 -9.50
CA ASN A 210 -13.71 21.59 -9.32
C ASN A 210 -12.80 21.75 -8.10
N HIS A 211 -12.92 20.89 -7.09
CA HIS A 211 -12.11 21.01 -5.87
C HIS A 211 -11.03 19.95 -5.71
N HIS A 212 -11.01 18.93 -6.59
CA HIS A 212 -10.02 17.86 -6.49
C HIS A 212 -8.61 18.35 -6.86
N ILE A 213 -8.51 19.15 -7.92
CA ILE A 213 -7.23 19.74 -8.36
C ILE A 213 -6.67 20.65 -7.27
N GLU A 214 -7.52 21.48 -6.68
CA GLU A 214 -7.15 22.40 -5.61
C GLU A 214 -6.73 21.65 -4.34
N LYS A 215 -7.52 20.66 -3.90
CA LYS A 215 -7.17 19.81 -2.75
C LYS A 215 -5.81 19.14 -2.94
N ARG A 216 -5.54 18.63 -4.13
CA ARG A 216 -4.26 18.02 -4.52
C ARG A 216 -3.12 19.05 -4.52
N GLY A 217 -3.39 20.26 -5.01
CA GLY A 217 -2.45 21.39 -4.97
C GLY A 217 -2.11 21.80 -3.55
N ILE A 218 -3.13 21.96 -2.69
CA ILE A 218 -2.97 22.32 -1.27
C ILE A 218 -2.16 21.22 -0.56
N PHE A 219 -2.46 19.95 -0.79
CA PHE A 219 -1.70 18.84 -0.21
C PHE A 219 -0.21 18.93 -0.56
N ARG A 220 0.11 19.10 -1.85
CA ARG A 220 1.49 19.20 -2.32
C ARG A 220 2.22 20.41 -1.72
N ASN A 221 1.56 21.55 -1.69
CA ASN A 221 2.13 22.78 -1.14
C ASN A 221 2.40 22.63 0.35
N THR A 222 1.41 22.12 1.11
CA THR A 222 1.57 21.85 2.55
C THR A 222 2.72 20.86 2.80
N LEU A 223 2.82 19.80 1.98
CA LEU A 223 3.89 18.82 2.11
C LEU A 223 5.28 19.44 1.89
N VAL A 224 5.42 20.29 0.87
CA VAL A 224 6.69 21.00 0.58
C VAL A 224 7.06 21.94 1.71
N GLU A 225 6.12 22.70 2.23
CA GLU A 225 6.32 23.61 3.36
C GLU A 225 6.72 22.83 4.60
N TYR A 226 5.93 21.83 4.99
CA TYR A 226 6.13 21.03 6.19
C TYR A 226 7.51 20.35 6.22
N ILE A 227 7.93 19.76 5.09
CA ILE A 227 9.23 19.13 4.96
C ILE A 227 10.38 20.13 5.06
N ASN A 228 10.26 21.27 4.35
CA ASN A 228 11.35 22.24 4.32
C ASN A 228 11.51 23.01 5.65
N GLU A 229 10.41 23.35 6.32
CA GLU A 229 10.44 24.05 7.61
C GLU A 229 11.06 23.22 8.72
N ASN A 230 10.80 21.90 8.71
CA ASN A 230 11.29 21.00 9.73
C ASN A 230 12.56 20.23 9.29
N SER A 231 12.98 20.37 8.04
CA SER A 231 14.09 19.61 7.43
C SER A 231 13.87 18.08 7.54
N PHE A 232 12.64 17.63 7.37
CA PHE A 232 12.24 16.23 7.56
C PHE A 232 12.62 15.36 6.36
N ASN A 233 13.11 14.15 6.66
CA ASN A 233 13.20 13.05 5.72
C ASN A 233 11.89 12.22 5.72
N PHE A 234 11.84 11.13 4.95
CA PHE A 234 10.65 10.29 4.85
C PHE A 234 10.28 9.61 6.19
N GLN A 235 11.26 9.12 6.95
CA GLN A 235 11.02 8.53 8.27
C GLN A 235 10.39 9.55 9.21
N GLN A 236 10.97 10.73 9.32
CA GLN A 236 10.44 11.81 10.17
C GLN A 236 9.05 12.28 9.73
N LEU A 237 8.76 12.28 8.44
CA LEU A 237 7.39 12.54 7.95
C LEU A 237 6.41 11.48 8.45
N ILE A 238 6.81 10.21 8.48
CA ILE A 238 5.98 9.12 9.04
C ILE A 238 5.75 9.31 10.54
N GLU A 239 6.81 9.62 11.29
CA GLU A 239 6.76 9.87 12.73
C GLU A 239 5.79 11.00 13.09
N HIS A 240 5.75 12.05 12.26
CA HIS A 240 4.91 13.24 12.45
C HIS A 240 3.70 13.28 11.49
N TRP A 241 3.25 12.10 11.01
CA TRP A 241 2.18 12.04 10.02
C TRP A 241 0.88 12.69 10.48
N THR A 242 0.54 12.55 11.75
CA THR A 242 -0.66 13.17 12.34
C THR A 242 -0.58 14.68 12.33
N ASP A 243 0.58 15.25 12.65
CA ASP A 243 0.79 16.71 12.66
C ASP A 243 0.75 17.27 11.24
N PHE A 244 1.37 16.58 10.29
CA PHE A 244 1.28 16.92 8.87
C PHE A 244 -0.19 16.91 8.39
N ARG A 245 -0.96 15.89 8.76
CA ARG A 245 -2.38 15.79 8.42
C ARG A 245 -3.18 16.95 8.96
N LEU A 246 -2.96 17.31 10.20
CA LEU A 246 -3.60 18.50 10.82
C LEU A 246 -3.26 19.77 10.07
N ALA A 247 -1.99 19.96 9.68
CA ALA A 247 -1.55 21.12 8.88
C ALA A 247 -2.26 21.15 7.52
N TYR A 248 -2.38 20.02 6.84
CA TYR A 248 -3.12 19.91 5.59
C TYR A 248 -4.61 20.26 5.77
N ASP A 249 -5.28 19.68 6.77
CA ASP A 249 -6.70 19.92 7.02
C ASP A 249 -6.98 21.39 7.36
N ASN A 250 -6.08 22.05 8.11
CA ASN A 250 -6.15 23.48 8.39
C ASN A 250 -6.02 24.32 7.11
N ASN A 251 -5.03 24.04 6.26
CA ASN A 251 -4.81 24.76 5.01
C ASN A 251 -5.99 24.58 4.05
N LEU A 252 -6.54 23.37 3.98
CA LEU A 252 -7.73 23.09 3.19
C LEU A 252 -8.96 23.85 3.71
N SER A 253 -9.15 23.91 5.02
CA SER A 253 -10.25 24.66 5.65
C SER A 253 -10.18 26.16 5.35
N VAL A 254 -8.98 26.75 5.42
CA VAL A 254 -8.75 28.16 5.07
C VAL A 254 -9.10 28.41 3.61
N TYR A 255 -8.65 27.55 2.71
CA TYR A 255 -8.97 27.66 1.28
C TYR A 255 -10.48 27.60 1.02
N LEU A 256 -11.16 26.61 1.58
CA LEU A 256 -12.61 26.42 1.39
C LEU A 256 -13.42 27.60 1.97
N SER A 257 -12.99 28.13 3.11
CA SER A 257 -13.61 29.33 3.71
C SER A 257 -13.46 30.56 2.81
N GLY A 258 -12.26 30.75 2.28
CA GLY A 258 -12.00 31.84 1.31
C GLY A 258 -12.83 31.68 0.03
N PHE A 259 -12.92 30.48 -0.51
CA PHE A 259 -13.73 30.19 -1.69
C PHE A 259 -15.22 30.48 -1.45
N ASN A 260 -15.79 30.02 -0.34
CA ASN A 260 -17.18 30.27 0.02
C ASN A 260 -17.48 31.78 0.18
N PHE A 261 -16.55 32.52 0.77
CA PHE A 261 -16.67 33.96 0.90
C PHE A 261 -16.69 34.66 -0.46
N HIS A 262 -15.79 34.31 -1.36
CA HIS A 262 -15.77 34.89 -2.72
C HIS A 262 -17.01 34.53 -3.53
N LYS A 263 -17.52 33.29 -3.39
CA LYS A 263 -18.76 32.87 -4.03
C LYS A 263 -19.95 33.69 -3.50
N ALA A 264 -20.10 33.78 -2.19
CA ALA A 264 -21.19 34.54 -1.58
C ALA A 264 -21.14 36.00 -2.02
N ARG A 265 -19.96 36.64 -2.05
CA ARG A 265 -19.79 38.03 -2.53
C ARG A 265 -20.20 38.18 -4.00
N LYS A 266 -19.86 37.23 -4.85
CA LYS A 266 -20.26 37.23 -6.27
C LYS A 266 -21.77 37.08 -6.43
N ASP A 267 -22.40 36.19 -5.64
CA ASP A 267 -23.84 35.98 -5.66
C ASP A 267 -24.60 37.23 -5.19
N VAL A 268 -24.09 37.92 -4.16
CA VAL A 268 -24.65 39.22 -3.69
C VAL A 268 -24.52 40.30 -4.78
N ALA A 269 -23.35 40.43 -5.40
CA ALA A 269 -23.13 41.39 -6.48
C ALA A 269 -24.05 41.11 -7.70
N ALA A 270 -24.27 39.86 -8.04
CA ALA A 270 -25.20 39.47 -9.12
C ALA A 270 -26.66 39.83 -8.76
N ALA A 271 -27.07 39.56 -7.51
CA ALA A 271 -28.40 39.95 -7.01
C ALA A 271 -28.62 41.44 -6.98
N GLU A 272 -27.62 42.26 -6.59
CA GLU A 272 -27.67 43.72 -6.62
C GLU A 272 -27.82 44.24 -8.06
N LEU A 273 -27.14 43.65 -9.04
CA LEU A 273 -27.25 44.00 -10.46
C LEU A 273 -28.66 43.70 -10.99
N ASP A 274 -29.19 42.51 -10.74
CA ASP A 274 -30.55 42.13 -11.13
C ASP A 274 -31.63 43.02 -10.52
N PHE A 275 -31.44 43.40 -9.22
CA PHE A 275 -32.32 44.32 -8.56
C PHE A 275 -32.28 45.71 -9.19
N SER A 276 -31.07 46.21 -9.49
CA SER A 276 -30.86 47.52 -10.14
C SER A 276 -31.53 47.56 -11.53
N GLU A 277 -31.37 46.49 -12.35
CA GLU A 277 -31.98 46.39 -13.67
C GLU A 277 -33.50 46.35 -13.57
N LYS A 278 -34.08 45.56 -12.67
CA LYS A 278 -35.53 45.50 -12.44
C LYS A 278 -36.11 46.83 -11.97
N THR A 279 -35.39 47.53 -11.06
CA THR A 279 -35.80 48.82 -10.57
C THR A 279 -35.77 49.88 -11.68
N SER A 280 -34.70 49.90 -12.47
CA SER A 280 -34.56 50.81 -13.63
C SER A 280 -35.66 50.59 -14.66
N LYS A 281 -35.97 49.33 -14.97
CA LYS A 281 -37.07 48.96 -15.88
C LYS A 281 -38.42 49.43 -15.32
N THR A 282 -38.69 49.20 -14.05
CA THR A 282 -39.96 49.62 -13.41
C THR A 282 -40.12 51.12 -13.41
N ILE A 283 -39.06 51.89 -13.17
CA ILE A 283 -39.06 53.37 -13.26
C ILE A 283 -39.32 53.82 -14.69
N SER A 284 -38.65 53.19 -15.68
CA SER A 284 -38.83 53.54 -17.09
C SER A 284 -40.25 53.25 -17.57
N ASP A 285 -40.81 52.09 -17.21
CA ASP A 285 -42.20 51.70 -17.58
C ASP A 285 -43.24 52.60 -16.89
N SER A 286 -42.97 53.05 -15.66
CA SER A 286 -43.85 53.98 -14.95
C SER A 286 -43.79 55.36 -15.52
N THR A 287 -42.62 55.84 -15.91
CA THR A 287 -42.43 57.15 -16.55
C THR A 287 -43.11 57.22 -17.90
N ALA A 288 -43.02 56.14 -18.69
CA ALA A 288 -43.73 56.06 -19.99
C ALA A 288 -45.27 56.08 -19.83
N LYS A 289 -45.82 55.51 -18.76
CA LYS A 289 -47.26 55.51 -18.44
C LYS A 289 -47.77 56.90 -17.93
N ILE A 290 -46.92 57.71 -17.34
CA ILE A 290 -47.29 59.05 -16.86
C ILE A 290 -47.28 60.08 -18.01
N LEU A 291 -46.47 59.83 -19.02
CA LEU A 291 -46.32 60.71 -20.19
C LEU A 291 -47.27 60.40 -21.34
N ALA A 292 -48.01 59.29 -21.28
CA ALA A 292 -49.05 58.89 -22.24
C ALA A 292 -50.46 59.34 -21.74
#